data_69a4549cd8f1370456eb1d5e70d31e4b
#
_entry.id   69a4549cd8f1370456eb1d5e70d31e4b
#
_cell.length_a   1.000
_cell.length_b   1.000
_cell.length_c   1.000
_cell.angle_alpha   90.00
_cell.angle_beta   90.00
_cell.angle_gamma   90.00
#
_symmetry.space_group_name_H-M   'P 1'
#
loop_
_entity.id
_entity.type
_entity.pdbx_description
1 polymer ?
#
loop_
_entity_poly.entity_id
_entity_poly.type
_entity_poly.pdbx_seq_one_letter_code
_entity_poly.pdbx_strand_id
1 'polypeptide(L)'
;MKKLIVLLGLAVALSSCEVKSNLYNWGNKSNSKNATEYESSVYNYYHSQSPESLCALLCEYEYMVTHPGGERGVVPPGICAEYGYLLLSPDTPQIFSEHATKRQKERFNSGDYSATFREKGISMLQKEIELYPESAVFIQPLIKKFSQQ
;
A
#
# COMPACT_ATOMS: atom_id res chain seq x y z
N MET A 1 44.20 8.95 -34.42
CA MET A 1 43.62 7.74 -33.78
C MET A 1 43.49 7.87 -32.24
N LYS A 2 44.52 8.28 -31.49
CA LYS A 2 44.43 8.40 -30.01
C LYS A 2 43.36 9.37 -29.53
N LYS A 3 43.09 10.50 -30.20
CA LYS A 3 42.05 11.48 -29.83
C LYS A 3 40.62 10.96 -30.06
N LEU A 4 40.44 10.07 -31.06
CA LEU A 4 39.12 9.47 -31.34
C LEU A 4 38.73 8.44 -30.28
N ILE A 5 39.70 7.68 -29.76
CA ILE A 5 39.49 6.69 -28.70
C ILE A 5 39.10 7.38 -27.38
N VAL A 6 39.71 8.53 -27.06
CA VAL A 6 39.36 9.30 -25.85
C VAL A 6 37.94 9.88 -25.93
N LEU A 7 37.51 10.36 -27.10
CA LEU A 7 36.15 10.86 -27.30
C LEU A 7 35.09 9.74 -27.20
N LEU A 8 35.41 8.54 -27.73
CA LEU A 8 34.51 7.37 -27.62
C LEU A 8 34.38 6.89 -26.17
N GLY A 9 35.50 6.88 -25.41
CA GLY A 9 35.48 6.54 -23.97
C GLY A 9 34.70 7.52 -23.14
N LEU A 10 34.73 8.82 -23.45
CA LEU A 10 33.97 9.85 -22.74
C LEU A 10 32.46 9.75 -23.03
N ALA A 11 32.05 9.39 -24.24
CA ALA A 11 30.65 9.20 -24.62
C ALA A 11 29.99 8.00 -23.89
N VAL A 12 30.75 6.93 -23.66
CA VAL A 12 30.24 5.75 -22.91
C VAL A 12 30.09 6.06 -21.41
N ALA A 13 30.96 6.91 -20.86
CA ALA A 13 30.87 7.31 -19.45
C ALA A 13 29.62 8.19 -19.12
N LEU A 14 29.09 8.90 -20.13
CA LEU A 14 27.93 9.76 -19.97
C LEU A 14 26.57 9.03 -20.18
N SER A 15 26.59 7.78 -20.61
CA SER A 15 25.37 7.00 -20.88
C SER A 15 24.89 6.16 -19.68
N SER A 16 25.54 6.23 -18.52
CA SER A 16 25.01 5.63 -17.30
C SER A 16 24.00 6.58 -16.63
N CYS A 17 22.92 6.95 -17.32
CA CYS A 17 21.69 7.34 -16.66
C CYS A 17 21.14 6.07 -16.01
N GLU A 18 21.45 5.84 -14.73
CA GLU A 18 20.69 4.90 -13.93
C GLU A 18 19.23 5.32 -13.96
N VAL A 19 18.43 4.59 -14.72
CA VAL A 19 16.98 4.61 -14.53
C VAL A 19 16.78 4.07 -13.12
N LYS A 20 16.50 4.95 -12.15
CA LYS A 20 16.11 4.52 -10.81
C LYS A 20 14.77 3.81 -10.95
N SER A 21 14.82 2.51 -11.12
CA SER A 21 13.64 1.67 -11.06
C SER A 21 13.18 1.63 -9.61
N ASN A 22 11.88 1.82 -9.38
CA ASN A 22 11.32 1.68 -8.06
C ASN A 22 11.28 0.20 -7.66
N LEU A 23 11.82 -0.15 -6.50
CA LEU A 23 11.78 -1.53 -5.98
C LEU A 23 10.35 -2.03 -5.81
N TYR A 24 9.43 -1.14 -5.44
CA TYR A 24 8.01 -1.44 -5.19
C TYR A 24 7.11 -0.43 -5.91
N ASN A 25 5.84 -0.84 -6.12
CA ASN A 25 4.79 0.09 -6.51
C ASN A 25 4.23 0.77 -5.24
N TRP A 26 4.45 2.08 -5.09
CA TRP A 26 3.93 2.90 -4.01
C TRP A 26 2.64 3.65 -4.38
N GLY A 27 1.81 3.06 -5.22
CA GLY A 27 0.60 3.68 -5.73
C GLY A 27 0.84 4.59 -6.94
N ASN A 28 -0.23 5.19 -7.43
CA ASN A 28 -0.19 6.11 -8.56
C ASN A 28 0.46 7.44 -8.16
N LYS A 29 0.90 8.20 -9.17
CA LYS A 29 1.33 9.58 -8.95
C LYS A 29 0.13 10.44 -8.56
N SER A 30 0.24 11.11 -7.41
CA SER A 30 -0.72 12.13 -7.00
C SER A 30 -0.66 13.35 -7.93
N ASN A 31 -1.73 14.14 -7.93
CA ASN A 31 -1.74 15.48 -8.53
C ASN A 31 -0.75 16.46 -7.85
N SER A 32 -0.23 16.11 -6.67
CA SER A 32 0.90 16.77 -6.02
C SER A 32 2.21 16.38 -6.72
N LYS A 33 3.02 17.37 -7.12
CA LYS A 33 4.20 17.17 -7.97
C LYS A 33 5.26 16.20 -7.41
N ASN A 34 5.22 15.86 -6.12
CA ASN A 34 6.28 15.11 -5.44
C ASN A 34 5.78 13.98 -4.52
N ALA A 35 4.48 13.64 -4.53
CA ALA A 35 3.94 12.59 -3.67
C ALA A 35 3.15 11.55 -4.49
N THR A 36 3.06 10.32 -3.99
CA THR A 36 2.15 9.31 -4.51
C THR A 36 0.74 9.50 -3.94
N GLU A 37 -0.27 8.85 -4.52
CA GLU A 37 -1.63 8.86 -3.96
C GLU A 37 -1.64 8.22 -2.56
N TYR A 38 -0.83 7.18 -2.34
CA TYR A 38 -0.63 6.57 -1.04
C TYR A 38 -0.11 7.57 0.00
N GLU A 39 1.00 8.26 -0.28
CA GLU A 39 1.56 9.26 0.65
C GLU A 39 0.55 10.36 0.96
N SER A 40 -0.19 10.83 -0.04
CA SER A 40 -1.22 11.85 0.13
C SER A 40 -2.39 11.34 0.99
N SER A 41 -2.83 10.10 0.80
CA SER A 41 -3.93 9.48 1.55
C SER A 41 -3.54 9.21 2.99
N VAL A 42 -2.33 8.72 3.24
CA VAL A 42 -1.76 8.54 4.59
C VAL A 42 -1.67 9.87 5.32
N TYR A 43 -1.08 10.89 4.68
CA TYR A 43 -0.98 12.23 5.27
C TYR A 43 -2.36 12.78 5.64
N ASN A 44 -3.32 12.72 4.72
CA ASN A 44 -4.68 13.22 4.95
C ASN A 44 -5.38 12.50 6.10
N TYR A 45 -5.26 11.18 6.17
CA TYR A 45 -5.86 10.40 7.25
C TYR A 45 -5.26 10.76 8.62
N TYR A 46 -3.94 10.77 8.76
CA TYR A 46 -3.30 11.09 10.05
C TYR A 46 -3.46 12.56 10.45
N HIS A 47 -3.63 13.46 9.49
CA HIS A 47 -3.84 14.88 9.77
C HIS A 47 -5.28 15.20 10.17
N SER A 48 -6.27 14.68 9.43
CA SER A 48 -7.69 15.02 9.63
C SER A 48 -8.43 14.02 10.50
N GLN A 49 -8.02 12.75 10.48
CA GLN A 49 -8.72 11.62 11.09
C GLN A 49 -10.22 11.56 10.73
N SER A 50 -10.57 12.07 9.55
CA SER A 50 -11.96 12.11 9.12
C SER A 50 -12.41 10.74 8.56
N PRO A 51 -13.71 10.42 8.67
CA PRO A 51 -14.28 9.23 8.05
C PRO A 51 -13.98 9.09 6.56
N GLU A 52 -14.04 10.19 5.82
CA GLU A 52 -13.79 10.23 4.38
C GLU A 52 -12.30 9.93 4.05
N SER A 53 -11.38 10.43 4.88
CA SER A 53 -9.95 10.16 4.70
C SER A 53 -9.61 8.70 5.00
N LEU A 54 -10.27 8.07 5.99
CA LEU A 54 -10.17 6.63 6.23
C LEU A 54 -10.66 5.83 5.02
N CYS A 55 -11.85 6.16 4.49
CA CYS A 55 -12.40 5.49 3.31
C CYS A 55 -11.47 5.60 2.09
N ALA A 56 -10.84 6.76 1.88
CA ALA A 56 -9.87 6.96 0.80
C ALA A 56 -8.62 6.11 1.00
N LEU A 57 -8.06 6.10 2.22
CA LEU A 57 -6.88 5.33 2.56
C LEU A 57 -7.10 3.81 2.40
N LEU A 58 -8.25 3.28 2.84
CA LEU A 58 -8.59 1.87 2.65
C LEU A 58 -8.64 1.50 1.16
N CYS A 59 -9.17 2.38 0.31
CA CYS A 59 -9.20 2.17 -1.13
C CYS A 59 -7.80 2.20 -1.76
N GLU A 60 -6.90 3.01 -1.24
CA GLU A 60 -5.52 3.07 -1.72
C GLU A 60 -4.74 1.81 -1.31
N TYR A 61 -4.89 1.35 -0.07
CA TYR A 61 -4.33 0.06 0.33
C TYR A 61 -4.87 -1.10 -0.52
N GLU A 62 -6.20 -1.14 -0.78
CA GLU A 62 -6.79 -2.15 -1.65
C GLU A 62 -6.17 -2.13 -3.05
N TYR A 63 -5.93 -0.94 -3.59
CA TYR A 63 -5.25 -0.79 -4.87
C TYR A 63 -3.83 -1.36 -4.81
N MET A 64 -3.04 -1.01 -3.81
CA MET A 64 -1.65 -1.46 -3.70
C MET A 64 -1.52 -2.97 -3.53
N VAL A 65 -2.39 -3.61 -2.74
CA VAL A 65 -2.34 -5.07 -2.52
C VAL A 65 -2.83 -5.87 -3.70
N THR A 66 -3.67 -5.28 -4.56
CA THR A 66 -4.18 -5.91 -5.78
C THR A 66 -3.35 -5.62 -7.02
N HIS A 67 -2.48 -4.59 -6.98
CA HIS A 67 -1.60 -4.19 -8.07
C HIS A 67 -0.14 -4.12 -7.60
N PRO A 68 0.42 -5.21 -7.09
CA PRO A 68 1.83 -5.24 -6.74
C PRO A 68 2.70 -4.96 -7.96
N GLY A 69 3.83 -4.29 -7.77
CA GLY A 69 4.68 -3.90 -8.88
C GLY A 69 6.08 -3.47 -8.43
N GLY A 70 6.77 -2.75 -9.31
CA GLY A 70 8.17 -2.44 -9.15
C GLY A 70 9.04 -3.65 -9.48
N GLU A 71 10.36 -3.55 -9.25
CA GLU A 71 11.29 -4.65 -9.56
C GLU A 71 11.02 -5.92 -8.76
N ARG A 72 10.54 -5.79 -7.52
CA ARG A 72 10.25 -6.94 -6.67
C ARG A 72 8.93 -7.61 -6.97
N GLY A 73 7.99 -6.94 -7.65
CA GLY A 73 6.68 -7.51 -8.01
C GLY A 73 5.80 -7.90 -6.82
N VAL A 74 6.11 -7.41 -5.62
CA VAL A 74 5.36 -7.68 -4.39
C VAL A 74 4.93 -6.38 -3.72
N VAL A 75 3.99 -6.48 -2.81
CA VAL A 75 3.51 -5.34 -2.00
C VAL A 75 4.64 -4.81 -1.12
N PRO A 76 4.81 -3.48 -0.96
CA PRO A 76 5.83 -2.92 -0.09
C PRO A 76 5.71 -3.40 1.37
N PRO A 77 6.84 -3.46 2.13
CA PRO A 77 6.82 -3.84 3.54
C PRO A 77 5.90 -2.94 4.38
N GLY A 78 5.13 -3.53 5.28
CA GLY A 78 4.24 -2.82 6.19
C GLY A 78 2.84 -2.54 5.62
N ILE A 79 2.67 -2.48 4.30
CA ILE A 79 1.38 -2.13 3.67
C ILE A 79 0.29 -3.14 4.03
N CYS A 80 0.57 -4.43 3.96
CA CYS A 80 -0.41 -5.45 4.34
C CYS A 80 -0.72 -5.40 5.85
N ALA A 81 0.28 -5.10 6.70
CA ALA A 81 0.09 -4.97 8.14
C ALA A 81 -0.80 -3.78 8.50
N GLU A 82 -0.51 -2.59 7.97
CA GLU A 82 -1.30 -1.38 8.21
C GLU A 82 -2.72 -1.52 7.69
N TYR A 83 -2.88 -2.03 6.47
CA TYR A 83 -4.18 -2.29 5.87
C TYR A 83 -4.99 -3.27 6.72
N GLY A 84 -4.40 -4.42 7.08
CA GLY A 84 -5.05 -5.42 7.92
C GLY A 84 -5.49 -4.85 9.27
N TYR A 85 -4.63 -4.06 9.92
CA TYR A 85 -4.94 -3.41 11.19
C TYR A 85 -6.12 -2.43 11.09
N LEU A 86 -6.15 -1.57 10.06
CA LEU A 86 -7.25 -0.63 9.85
C LEU A 86 -8.57 -1.34 9.56
N LEU A 87 -8.57 -2.40 8.73
CA LEU A 87 -9.77 -3.19 8.47
C LEU A 87 -10.34 -3.85 9.72
N LEU A 88 -9.47 -4.27 10.66
CA LEU A 88 -9.83 -4.95 11.91
C LEU A 88 -10.18 -3.97 13.05
N SER A 89 -10.06 -2.67 12.83
CA SER A 89 -10.49 -1.67 13.80
C SER A 89 -12.02 -1.70 13.95
N PRO A 90 -12.58 -1.71 15.17
CA PRO A 90 -14.00 -1.99 15.40
C PRO A 90 -14.96 -1.08 14.64
N ASP A 91 -14.62 0.20 14.51
CA ASP A 91 -15.50 1.21 13.92
C ASP A 91 -15.37 1.29 12.38
N THR A 92 -14.32 0.69 11.81
CA THR A 92 -14.02 0.80 10.38
C THR A 92 -15.16 0.31 9.48
N PRO A 93 -15.80 -0.85 9.70
CA PRO A 93 -16.90 -1.31 8.86
C PRO A 93 -18.09 -0.34 8.84
N GLN A 94 -18.46 0.21 10.00
CA GLN A 94 -19.54 1.18 10.10
C GLN A 94 -19.18 2.49 9.40
N ILE A 95 -18.00 3.05 9.69
CA ILE A 95 -17.50 4.27 9.03
C ILE A 95 -17.51 4.10 7.51
N PHE A 96 -16.99 2.98 7.01
CA PHE A 96 -16.97 2.72 5.58
C PHE A 96 -18.37 2.59 4.98
N SER A 97 -19.27 1.91 5.66
CA SER A 97 -20.66 1.77 5.23
C SER A 97 -21.38 3.13 5.13
N GLU A 98 -21.15 4.05 6.06
CA GLU A 98 -21.81 5.34 6.14
C GLU A 98 -21.18 6.40 5.22
N HIS A 99 -19.84 6.46 5.16
CA HIS A 99 -19.12 7.57 4.55
C HIS A 99 -18.46 7.25 3.21
N ALA A 100 -18.29 5.97 2.85
CA ALA A 100 -17.68 5.63 1.57
C ALA A 100 -18.59 6.00 0.40
N THR A 101 -18.00 6.60 -0.64
CA THR A 101 -18.69 6.87 -1.91
C THR A 101 -19.10 5.57 -2.61
N LYS A 102 -20.07 5.64 -3.52
CA LYS A 102 -20.48 4.49 -4.33
C LYS A 102 -19.28 3.80 -5.01
N ARG A 103 -18.38 4.59 -5.61
CA ARG A 103 -17.18 4.08 -6.29
C ARG A 103 -16.22 3.36 -5.33
N GLN A 104 -16.09 3.85 -4.10
CA GLN A 104 -15.27 3.18 -3.08
C GLN A 104 -15.90 1.86 -2.64
N LYS A 105 -17.22 1.83 -2.46
CA LYS A 105 -17.99 0.62 -2.10
C LYS A 105 -17.88 -0.46 -3.19
N GLU A 106 -17.91 -0.09 -4.46
CA GLU A 106 -17.74 -0.99 -5.60
C GLU A 106 -16.40 -1.74 -5.57
N ARG A 107 -15.34 -1.15 -5.00
CA ARG A 107 -14.03 -1.82 -4.89
C ARG A 107 -14.05 -3.04 -3.97
N PHE A 108 -14.88 -3.03 -2.95
CA PHE A 108 -14.98 -4.11 -1.96
C PHE A 108 -16.09 -5.11 -2.31
N ASN A 109 -17.04 -4.71 -3.16
CA ASN A 109 -18.16 -5.53 -3.66
C ASN A 109 -18.83 -6.40 -2.57
N SER A 110 -19.12 -5.79 -1.41
CA SER A 110 -19.63 -6.49 -0.23
C SER A 110 -21.00 -5.99 0.18
N GLY A 111 -21.86 -6.92 0.63
CA GLY A 111 -23.12 -6.61 1.31
C GLY A 111 -22.97 -6.52 2.84
N ASP A 112 -21.87 -7.05 3.40
CA ASP A 112 -21.53 -7.02 4.81
C ASP A 112 -20.06 -6.66 5.01
N TYR A 113 -19.81 -5.39 5.33
CA TYR A 113 -18.44 -4.90 5.56
C TYR A 113 -17.82 -5.46 6.85
N SER A 114 -18.60 -5.81 7.86
CA SER A 114 -18.07 -6.35 9.11
C SER A 114 -17.40 -7.71 8.87
N ALA A 115 -18.10 -8.62 8.21
CA ALA A 115 -17.56 -9.93 7.87
C ALA A 115 -16.40 -9.81 6.87
N THR A 116 -16.58 -9.03 5.80
CA THR A 116 -15.57 -8.86 4.73
C THR A 116 -14.29 -8.23 5.25
N PHE A 117 -14.37 -7.18 6.05
CA PHE A 117 -13.20 -6.49 6.57
C PHE A 117 -12.45 -7.33 7.61
N ARG A 118 -13.20 -8.10 8.42
CA ARG A 118 -12.60 -9.05 9.35
C ARG A 118 -11.80 -10.14 8.63
N GLU A 119 -12.39 -10.82 7.66
CA GLU A 119 -11.73 -11.87 6.90
C GLU A 119 -10.50 -11.31 6.14
N LYS A 120 -10.71 -10.23 5.40
CA LYS A 120 -9.63 -9.58 4.65
C LYS A 120 -8.53 -9.06 5.57
N GLY A 121 -8.87 -8.45 6.70
CA GLY A 121 -7.90 -7.91 7.64
C GLY A 121 -6.97 -8.99 8.20
N ILE A 122 -7.51 -10.13 8.62
CA ILE A 122 -6.72 -11.29 9.06
C ILE A 122 -5.83 -11.81 7.91
N SER A 123 -6.40 -11.94 6.71
CA SER A 123 -5.65 -12.37 5.52
C SER A 123 -4.49 -11.43 5.18
N MET A 124 -4.67 -10.11 5.32
CA MET A 124 -3.60 -9.13 5.09
C MET A 124 -2.49 -9.23 6.13
N LEU A 125 -2.82 -9.41 7.41
CA LEU A 125 -1.81 -9.64 8.44
C LEU A 125 -1.00 -10.93 8.18
N GLN A 126 -1.64 -12.01 7.74
CA GLN A 126 -0.97 -13.24 7.34
C GLN A 126 -0.06 -13.02 6.12
N LYS A 127 -0.55 -12.30 5.12
CA LYS A 127 0.22 -11.96 3.92
C LYS A 127 1.47 -11.13 4.23
N GLU A 128 1.42 -10.24 5.22
CA GLU A 128 2.62 -9.51 5.67
C GLU A 128 3.69 -10.47 6.19
N ILE A 129 3.32 -11.46 7.01
CA ILE A 129 4.26 -12.45 7.52
C ILE A 129 4.83 -13.34 6.39
N GLU A 130 4.00 -13.70 5.40
CA GLU A 130 4.45 -14.48 4.25
C GLU A 130 5.48 -13.75 3.40
N LEU A 131 5.26 -12.44 3.17
CA LEU A 131 6.16 -11.61 2.36
C LEU A 131 7.40 -11.16 3.16
N TYR A 132 7.24 -10.94 4.45
CA TYR A 132 8.23 -10.36 5.36
C TYR A 132 8.25 -11.13 6.69
N PRO A 133 8.89 -12.32 6.73
CA PRO A 133 8.86 -13.21 7.91
C PRO A 133 9.39 -12.56 9.20
N GLU A 134 10.26 -11.56 9.09
CA GLU A 134 10.76 -10.79 10.22
C GLU A 134 9.67 -10.01 10.96
N SER A 135 8.55 -9.71 10.28
CA SER A 135 7.40 -9.03 10.88
C SER A 135 6.59 -9.93 11.83
N ALA A 136 6.79 -11.25 11.77
CA ALA A 136 5.98 -12.23 12.49
C ALA A 136 5.94 -11.99 14.01
N VAL A 137 7.04 -11.55 14.60
CA VAL A 137 7.14 -11.27 16.04
C VAL A 137 6.14 -10.19 16.49
N PHE A 138 5.79 -9.25 15.61
CA PHE A 138 4.84 -8.17 15.88
C PHE A 138 3.42 -8.52 15.44
N ILE A 139 3.28 -9.23 14.32
CA ILE A 139 1.99 -9.47 13.65
C ILE A 139 1.24 -10.68 14.24
N GLN A 140 1.94 -11.77 14.64
CA GLN A 140 1.29 -12.95 15.22
C GLN A 140 0.43 -12.65 16.47
N PRO A 141 0.87 -11.81 17.43
CA PRO A 141 0.02 -11.41 18.55
C PRO A 141 -1.25 -10.68 18.13
N LEU A 142 -1.19 -9.86 17.06
CA LEU A 142 -2.36 -9.17 16.52
C LEU A 142 -3.34 -10.16 15.90
N ILE A 143 -2.86 -11.09 15.07
CA ILE A 143 -3.71 -12.14 14.48
C ILE A 143 -4.42 -12.92 15.59
N LYS A 144 -3.68 -13.36 16.62
CA LYS A 144 -4.26 -14.08 17.76
C LYS A 144 -5.34 -13.28 18.45
N LYS A 145 -5.09 -11.99 18.73
CA LYS A 145 -6.05 -11.07 19.37
C LYS A 145 -7.35 -10.97 18.55
N PHE A 146 -7.23 -10.71 17.25
CA PHE A 146 -8.39 -10.50 16.38
C PHE A 146 -9.12 -11.79 15.99
N SER A 147 -8.47 -12.96 16.06
CA SER A 147 -9.12 -14.25 15.81
C SER A 147 -9.99 -14.72 16.97
N GLN A 148 -9.85 -14.14 18.16
CA GLN A 148 -10.61 -14.51 19.37
C GLN A 148 -11.84 -13.63 19.61
N GLN A 149 -12.03 -12.58 18.84
CA GLN A 149 -13.20 -11.69 18.85
C GLN A 149 -14.26 -12.17 17.84
#